data_d0c527804177b46eb43fb26aa531eb5b
#
_entry.id   d0c527804177b46eb43fb26aa531eb5b
#
_cell.length_a   1.000
_cell.length_b   1.000
_cell.length_c   1.000
_cell.angle_alpha   90.00
_cell.angle_beta   90.00
_cell.angle_gamma   90.00
#
_symmetry.space_group_name_H-M   'P 1'
#
loop_
_entity.id
_entity.type
_entity.pdbx_description
1 polymer ?
#
loop_
_entity_poly.entity_id
_entity_poly.type
_entity_poly.pdbx_seq_one_letter_code
_entity_poly.pdbx_strand_id
1 'polypeptide(L)'
;SPNGQKPFPLEKLRRSMSSTSSGHTARMVSKCRPKCPIIATTNDEKVMRRLALTWGVYPVKAEVAGNTDEVIENSIETSKNAGYINNGELVVITAGVPVGISGTTNLIKVHVISEEIVKGIGVGSKTVEGKVRIIKGNEDCVEFNEGDILVTTMTDIEMNSHIEKCAAII
;
A
#
# COMPACT_ATOMS: atom_id res chain seq x y z
N SER A 1 13.45 -22.36 -13.39
CA SER A 1 13.27 -22.38 -11.94
C SER A 1 12.56 -23.68 -11.53
N PRO A 2 12.98 -24.44 -10.49
CA PRO A 2 12.40 -25.73 -10.11
C PRO A 2 10.92 -25.67 -9.66
N ASN A 3 10.35 -24.49 -9.47
CA ASN A 3 8.99 -24.31 -8.90
C ASN A 3 7.98 -23.65 -9.84
N GLY A 4 8.21 -23.61 -11.16
CA GLY A 4 7.20 -23.09 -12.10
C GLY A 4 6.81 -21.62 -11.90
N GLN A 5 7.40 -20.91 -10.95
CA GLN A 5 7.16 -19.47 -10.75
C GLN A 5 7.77 -18.71 -11.91
N LYS A 6 6.93 -17.98 -12.64
CA LYS A 6 7.40 -17.05 -13.68
C LYS A 6 8.36 -16.05 -13.02
N PRO A 7 9.52 -15.75 -13.67
CA PRO A 7 10.42 -14.74 -13.14
C PRO A 7 9.67 -13.43 -12.96
N PHE A 8 9.96 -12.76 -11.84
CA PHE A 8 9.35 -11.46 -11.51
C PHE A 8 9.65 -10.47 -12.65
N PRO A 9 8.63 -9.78 -13.21
CA PRO A 9 8.80 -8.88 -14.35
C PRO A 9 9.49 -7.59 -13.93
N LEU A 10 10.81 -7.62 -13.75
CA LEU A 10 11.63 -6.46 -13.37
C LEU A 10 11.47 -5.28 -14.35
N GLU A 11 11.09 -5.55 -15.60
CA GLU A 11 10.79 -4.53 -16.61
C GLU A 11 9.58 -3.65 -16.25
N LYS A 12 8.69 -4.15 -15.39
CA LYS A 12 7.52 -3.40 -14.90
C LYS A 12 7.82 -2.57 -13.66
N LEU A 13 9.00 -2.71 -13.06
CA LEU A 13 9.39 -1.91 -11.92
C LEU A 13 9.56 -0.44 -12.32
N ARG A 14 8.69 0.41 -11.79
CA ARG A 14 8.67 1.83 -12.13
C ARG A 14 9.42 2.70 -11.13
N ARG A 15 9.41 2.32 -9.85
CA ARG A 15 9.99 3.12 -8.76
C ARG A 15 10.61 2.24 -7.69
N SER A 16 11.66 2.75 -7.06
CA SER A 16 12.21 2.21 -5.82
C SER A 16 11.84 3.19 -4.70
N MET A 17 11.24 2.69 -3.63
CA MET A 17 10.90 3.50 -2.46
C MET A 17 11.78 3.08 -1.28
N SER A 18 12.31 4.06 -0.57
CA SER A 18 13.15 3.84 0.61
C SER A 18 12.63 4.64 1.78
N SER A 19 12.01 3.98 2.75
CA SER A 19 11.68 4.63 4.02
C SER A 19 12.92 4.63 4.92
N THR A 20 13.35 5.81 5.33
CA THR A 20 14.64 5.97 6.02
C THR A 20 14.65 7.16 6.98
N SER A 21 15.08 6.94 8.22
CA SER A 21 15.25 7.99 9.22
C SER A 21 16.55 8.80 9.03
N SER A 22 17.63 8.15 8.59
CA SER A 22 18.97 8.77 8.42
C SER A 22 19.39 9.02 6.97
N GLY A 23 18.58 8.58 6.01
CA GLY A 23 18.90 8.63 4.58
C GLY A 23 19.90 7.55 4.15
N HIS A 24 20.32 6.63 5.05
CA HIS A 24 21.33 5.63 4.72
C HIS A 24 20.88 4.69 3.60
N THR A 25 19.71 4.10 3.72
CA THR A 25 19.14 3.17 2.74
C THR A 25 19.04 3.80 1.35
N ALA A 26 18.48 5.00 1.25
CA ALA A 26 18.34 5.70 -0.02
C ALA A 26 19.71 5.99 -0.69
N ARG A 27 20.72 6.38 0.10
CA ARG A 27 22.09 6.57 -0.42
C ARG A 27 22.72 5.26 -0.88
N MET A 28 22.50 4.16 -0.18
CA MET A 28 23.03 2.86 -0.59
C MET A 28 22.38 2.38 -1.89
N VAL A 29 21.07 2.52 -2.03
CA VAL A 29 20.36 2.22 -3.28
C VAL A 29 20.84 3.12 -4.42
N SER A 30 21.05 4.41 -4.15
CA SER A 30 21.57 5.37 -5.14
C SER A 30 22.96 4.97 -5.68
N LYS A 31 23.84 4.40 -4.85
CA LYS A 31 25.17 3.91 -5.30
C LYS A 31 25.06 2.83 -6.36
N CYS A 32 24.00 2.01 -6.32
CA CYS A 32 23.76 0.97 -7.31
C CYS A 32 23.25 1.51 -8.65
N ARG A 33 22.99 2.81 -8.76
CA ARG A 33 22.52 3.47 -9.99
C ARG A 33 21.35 2.77 -10.66
N PRO A 34 20.24 2.49 -9.95
CA PRO A 34 19.09 1.82 -10.55
C PRO A 34 18.53 2.65 -11.70
N LYS A 35 17.96 1.98 -12.71
CA LYS A 35 17.31 2.67 -13.85
C LYS A 35 16.04 3.44 -13.46
N CYS A 36 15.39 3.03 -12.36
CA CYS A 36 14.19 3.70 -11.85
C CYS A 36 14.56 4.76 -10.81
N PRO A 37 13.76 5.84 -10.69
CA PRO A 37 13.89 6.83 -9.65
C PRO A 37 13.74 6.22 -8.25
N ILE A 38 14.46 6.79 -7.27
CA ILE A 38 14.42 6.39 -5.87
C ILE A 38 13.62 7.43 -5.10
N ILE A 39 12.47 7.07 -4.59
CA ILE A 39 11.66 7.93 -3.71
C ILE A 39 12.09 7.64 -2.29
N ALA A 40 12.61 8.63 -1.59
CA ALA A 40 13.06 8.49 -0.21
C ALA A 40 12.11 9.21 0.74
N THR A 41 11.37 8.46 1.55
CA THR A 41 10.47 9.03 2.55
C THR A 41 11.18 9.14 3.89
N THR A 42 11.10 10.32 4.50
CA THR A 42 11.72 10.62 5.81
C THR A 42 10.93 11.70 6.55
N ASN A 43 10.94 11.64 7.88
CA ASN A 43 10.35 12.66 8.73
C ASN A 43 11.32 13.79 9.09
N ASP A 44 12.62 13.64 8.81
CA ASP A 44 13.66 14.61 9.14
C ASP A 44 13.98 15.52 7.93
N GLU A 45 13.71 16.80 8.09
CA GLU A 45 13.99 17.81 7.04
C GLU A 45 15.47 17.96 6.70
N LYS A 46 16.38 17.75 7.66
CA LYS A 46 17.83 17.81 7.39
C LYS A 46 18.25 16.64 6.51
N VAL A 47 17.69 15.46 6.78
CA VAL A 47 17.92 14.27 5.95
C VAL A 47 17.33 14.48 4.56
N MET A 48 16.12 15.02 4.47
CA MET A 48 15.48 15.34 3.20
C MET A 48 16.34 16.26 2.32
N ARG A 49 16.85 17.37 2.89
CA ARG A 49 17.73 18.32 2.18
C ARG A 49 19.02 17.64 1.71
N ARG A 50 19.64 16.78 2.52
CA ARG A 50 20.84 16.00 2.13
C ARG A 50 20.55 15.02 1.00
N LEU A 51 19.40 14.37 1.05
CA LEU A 51 19.00 13.42 0.02
C LEU A 51 18.68 14.07 -1.32
N ALA A 52 18.25 15.33 -1.33
CA ALA A 52 18.04 16.10 -2.55
C ALA A 52 19.32 16.28 -3.39
N LEU A 53 20.49 16.16 -2.76
CA LEU A 53 21.79 16.20 -3.43
C LEU A 53 22.29 14.81 -3.87
N THR A 54 21.51 13.75 -3.59
CA THR A 54 21.90 12.36 -3.89
C THR A 54 21.35 11.96 -5.26
N TRP A 55 22.18 11.35 -6.08
CA TRP A 55 21.80 10.97 -7.43
C TRP A 55 20.56 10.08 -7.50
N GLY A 56 19.60 10.49 -8.33
CA GLY A 56 18.38 9.73 -8.61
C GLY A 56 17.43 9.60 -7.42
N VAL A 57 17.66 10.36 -6.34
CA VAL A 57 16.81 10.35 -5.13
C VAL A 57 15.87 11.54 -5.13
N TYR A 58 14.60 11.27 -4.92
CA TYR A 58 13.53 12.26 -4.75
C TYR A 58 13.03 12.15 -3.31
N PRO A 59 13.46 13.05 -2.43
CA PRO A 59 13.08 13.01 -1.03
C PRO A 59 11.67 13.56 -0.83
N VAL A 60 10.89 12.88 -0.02
CA VAL A 60 9.51 13.26 0.35
C VAL A 60 9.38 13.25 1.86
N LYS A 61 8.71 14.26 2.42
CA LYS A 61 8.43 14.31 3.85
C LYS A 61 7.29 13.34 4.18
N ALA A 62 7.54 12.38 5.06
CA ALA A 62 6.54 11.47 5.58
C ALA A 62 6.33 11.70 7.07
N GLU A 63 5.15 11.36 7.57
CA GLU A 63 4.85 11.43 8.99
C GLU A 63 5.54 10.29 9.77
N VAL A 64 5.68 10.51 11.08
CA VAL A 64 6.19 9.48 11.99
C VAL A 64 5.11 8.40 12.14
N ALA A 65 5.49 7.16 11.94
CA ALA A 65 4.62 6.00 12.11
C ALA A 65 5.09 5.12 13.26
N GLY A 66 4.13 4.49 13.94
CA GLY A 66 4.39 3.66 15.12
C GLY A 66 4.81 2.25 14.77
N ASN A 67 4.38 1.74 13.62
CA ASN A 67 4.67 0.37 13.19
C ASN A 67 5.08 0.30 11.71
N THR A 68 5.54 -0.87 11.28
CA THR A 68 6.08 -1.10 9.94
C THR A 68 5.05 -0.92 8.83
N ASP A 69 3.81 -1.37 9.06
CA ASP A 69 2.75 -1.28 8.05
C ASP A 69 2.34 0.17 7.84
N GLU A 70 2.20 0.95 8.92
CA GLU A 70 1.98 2.39 8.85
C GLU A 70 3.09 3.13 8.11
N VAL A 71 4.36 2.76 8.33
CA VAL A 71 5.50 3.34 7.59
C VAL A 71 5.35 3.10 6.09
N ILE A 72 4.97 1.90 5.69
CA ILE A 72 4.78 1.54 4.29
C ILE A 72 3.60 2.32 3.70
N GLU A 73 2.46 2.33 4.38
CA GLU A 73 1.24 3.04 3.94
C GLU A 73 1.47 4.54 3.82
N ASN A 74 2.01 5.18 4.85
CA ASN A 74 2.35 6.61 4.84
C ASN A 74 3.35 6.95 3.72
N SER A 75 4.32 6.06 3.47
CA SER A 75 5.27 6.25 2.38
C SER A 75 4.60 6.20 1.01
N ILE A 76 3.67 5.28 0.82
CA ILE A 76 2.88 5.15 -0.43
C ILE A 76 2.00 6.37 -0.62
N GLU A 77 1.19 6.71 0.39
CA GLU A 77 0.25 7.82 0.33
C GLU A 77 0.96 9.16 0.08
N THR A 78 2.01 9.44 0.82
CA THR A 78 2.79 10.67 0.67
C THR A 78 3.44 10.74 -0.72
N SER A 79 3.91 9.62 -1.26
CA SER A 79 4.49 9.56 -2.60
C SER A 79 3.45 9.69 -3.71
N LYS A 80 2.21 9.22 -3.50
CA LYS A 80 1.07 9.46 -4.40
C LYS A 80 0.69 10.94 -4.41
N ASN A 81 0.54 11.54 -3.24
CA ASN A 81 0.19 12.95 -3.08
C ASN A 81 1.24 13.88 -3.70
N ALA A 82 2.52 13.49 -3.64
CA ALA A 82 3.61 14.20 -4.30
C ALA A 82 3.70 13.95 -5.83
N GLY A 83 2.86 13.10 -6.39
CA GLY A 83 2.81 12.79 -7.83
C GLY A 83 3.95 11.89 -8.33
N TYR A 84 4.68 11.23 -7.43
CA TYR A 84 5.79 10.36 -7.81
C TYR A 84 5.36 8.94 -8.18
N ILE A 85 4.22 8.47 -7.70
CA ILE A 85 3.69 7.13 -8.01
C ILE A 85 2.20 7.21 -8.37
N ASN A 86 1.77 6.29 -9.23
CA ASN A 86 0.38 6.22 -9.70
C ASN A 86 -0.21 4.84 -9.43
N ASN A 87 -1.54 4.76 -9.45
CA ASN A 87 -2.25 3.48 -9.32
C ASN A 87 -1.86 2.54 -10.47
N GLY A 88 -1.74 1.25 -10.16
CA GLY A 88 -1.29 0.21 -11.08
C GLY A 88 0.22 0.09 -11.25
N GLU A 89 1.03 1.02 -10.70
CA GLU A 89 2.48 0.93 -10.76
C GLU A 89 3.03 -0.12 -9.78
N LEU A 90 4.07 -0.81 -10.22
CA LEU A 90 4.82 -1.74 -9.40
C LEU A 90 6.01 -1.02 -8.76
N VAL A 91 6.10 -1.08 -7.43
CA VAL A 91 7.16 -0.44 -6.65
C VAL A 91 7.90 -1.46 -5.79
N VAL A 92 9.18 -1.25 -5.55
CA VAL A 92 9.95 -1.97 -4.53
C VAL A 92 10.16 -1.06 -3.35
N ILE A 93 9.70 -1.49 -2.19
CA ILE A 93 9.80 -0.76 -0.93
C ILE A 93 10.91 -1.38 -0.10
N THR A 94 11.85 -0.55 0.36
CA THR A 94 12.91 -0.93 1.28
C THR A 94 12.76 -0.17 2.59
N ALA A 95 12.81 -0.88 3.71
CA ALA A 95 12.69 -0.29 5.05
C ALA A 95 13.55 -1.02 6.08
N GLY A 96 13.83 -0.37 7.18
CA GLY A 96 14.43 -0.97 8.38
C GLY A 96 13.37 -1.30 9.43
N VAL A 97 13.34 -2.53 9.90
CA VAL A 97 12.43 -3.02 10.94
C VAL A 97 13.25 -3.53 12.13
N PRO A 98 12.92 -3.17 13.38
CA PRO A 98 11.85 -2.27 13.83
C PRO A 98 12.12 -0.80 13.48
N VAL A 99 11.01 -0.04 13.39
CA VAL A 99 11.07 1.41 13.07
C VAL A 99 11.89 2.16 14.11
N GLY A 100 12.69 3.15 13.66
CA GLY A 100 13.48 4.00 14.54
C GLY A 100 14.91 3.54 14.80
N ILE A 101 15.29 2.31 14.45
CA ILE A 101 16.68 1.84 14.53
C ILE A 101 17.40 2.17 13.23
N SER A 102 18.36 3.11 13.31
CA SER A 102 19.14 3.54 12.13
C SER A 102 20.13 2.46 11.68
N GLY A 103 20.21 2.24 10.36
CA GLY A 103 21.21 1.35 9.77
C GLY A 103 20.77 -0.10 9.52
N THR A 104 19.55 -0.46 9.90
CA THR A 104 18.99 -1.79 9.66
C THR A 104 18.02 -1.75 8.47
N THR A 105 18.50 -2.02 7.25
CA THR A 105 17.61 -2.26 6.10
C THR A 105 17.45 -3.76 5.94
N ASN A 106 16.34 -4.31 6.43
CA ASN A 106 16.08 -5.75 6.48
C ASN A 106 14.73 -6.15 5.88
N LEU A 107 13.98 -5.19 5.33
CA LEU A 107 12.73 -5.44 4.65
C LEU A 107 12.82 -4.98 3.19
N ILE A 108 12.46 -5.88 2.28
CA ILE A 108 12.22 -5.58 0.86
C ILE A 108 10.85 -6.13 0.51
N LYS A 109 9.94 -5.25 0.13
CA LYS A 109 8.56 -5.61 -0.28
C LYS A 109 8.31 -5.13 -1.70
N VAL A 110 7.83 -6.02 -2.55
CA VAL A 110 7.30 -5.64 -3.86
C VAL A 110 5.81 -5.40 -3.70
N HIS A 111 5.36 -4.25 -4.17
CA HIS A 111 3.98 -3.81 -3.99
C HIS A 111 3.43 -3.23 -5.28
N VAL A 112 2.18 -3.58 -5.61
CA VAL A 112 1.42 -2.92 -6.68
C VAL A 112 0.59 -1.83 -6.02
N ILE A 113 0.74 -0.60 -6.49
CA ILE A 113 -0.04 0.52 -5.99
C ILE A 113 -1.49 0.34 -6.44
N SER A 114 -2.36 0.07 -5.49
CA SER A 114 -3.80 -0.05 -5.72
C SER A 114 -4.54 1.16 -5.16
N GLU A 115 -5.72 1.40 -5.67
CA GLU A 115 -6.66 2.31 -5.07
C GLU A 115 -7.42 1.53 -3.99
N GLU A 116 -7.05 1.71 -2.74
CA GLU A 116 -7.87 1.21 -1.64
C GLU A 116 -8.99 2.21 -1.40
N ILE A 117 -10.21 1.81 -1.71
CA ILE A 117 -11.40 2.66 -1.50
C ILE A 117 -11.82 2.60 -0.04
N VAL A 118 -11.70 1.42 0.57
CA VAL A 118 -12.05 1.17 1.98
C VAL A 118 -11.09 0.16 2.57
N LYS A 119 -10.67 0.39 3.82
CA LYS A 119 -9.86 -0.54 4.60
C LYS A 119 -10.64 -1.05 5.79
N GLY A 120 -10.59 -2.33 6.04
CA GLY A 120 -11.25 -2.99 7.16
C GLY A 120 -10.50 -4.21 7.65
N ILE A 121 -10.95 -4.77 8.78
CA ILE A 121 -10.42 -6.02 9.30
C ILE A 121 -11.24 -7.16 8.71
N GLY A 122 -10.60 -7.99 7.88
CA GLY A 122 -11.24 -9.17 7.29
C GLY A 122 -11.47 -10.29 8.31
N VAL A 123 -12.67 -10.86 8.31
CA VAL A 123 -12.99 -12.07 9.06
C VAL A 123 -13.15 -13.22 8.07
N GLY A 124 -12.25 -14.19 8.12
CA GLY A 124 -12.18 -15.30 7.18
C GLY A 124 -10.95 -15.26 6.27
N SER A 125 -10.78 -16.33 5.47
CA SER A 125 -9.60 -16.53 4.61
C SER A 125 -9.91 -16.45 3.11
N LYS A 126 -11.17 -16.22 2.73
CA LYS A 126 -11.59 -16.19 1.32
C LYS A 126 -11.51 -14.77 0.76
N THR A 127 -10.94 -14.65 -0.43
CA THR A 127 -11.05 -13.44 -1.25
C THR A 127 -12.28 -13.55 -2.12
N VAL A 128 -13.12 -12.52 -2.13
CA VAL A 128 -14.33 -12.47 -2.95
C VAL A 128 -14.33 -11.23 -3.84
N GLU A 129 -14.96 -11.35 -4.99
CA GLU A 129 -15.15 -10.26 -5.94
C GLU A 129 -16.64 -10.21 -6.33
N GLY A 130 -17.23 -9.03 -6.31
CA GLY A 130 -18.65 -8.84 -6.60
C GLY A 130 -19.04 -7.38 -6.72
N LYS A 131 -20.29 -7.12 -7.11
CA LYS A 131 -20.83 -5.75 -7.13
C LYS A 131 -21.13 -5.28 -5.73
N VAL A 132 -20.69 -4.08 -5.41
CA VAL A 132 -20.96 -3.44 -4.13
C VAL A 132 -22.38 -2.88 -4.11
N ARG A 133 -23.14 -3.26 -3.07
CA ARG A 133 -24.48 -2.73 -2.78
C ARG A 133 -24.48 -2.10 -1.39
N ILE A 134 -24.82 -0.82 -1.34
CA ILE A 134 -24.85 -0.05 -0.10
C ILE A 134 -26.30 0.01 0.38
N ILE A 135 -26.56 -0.54 1.56
CA ILE A 135 -27.88 -0.49 2.20
C ILE A 135 -27.72 0.25 3.53
N LYS A 136 -28.38 1.41 3.66
CA LYS A 136 -28.28 2.28 4.85
C LYS A 136 -29.46 2.11 5.81
N GLY A 137 -30.47 1.34 5.46
CA GLY A 137 -31.68 1.10 6.27
C GLY A 137 -32.72 0.30 5.51
N ASN A 138 -33.87 0.05 6.16
CA ASN A 138 -34.93 -0.81 5.64
C ASN A 138 -35.70 -0.26 4.41
N GLU A 139 -35.46 0.98 4.00
CA GLU A 139 -36.17 1.65 2.91
C GLU A 139 -35.46 1.51 1.54
N ASP A 140 -34.24 1.01 1.51
CA ASP A 140 -33.50 0.85 0.28
C ASP A 140 -33.91 -0.45 -0.45
N CYS A 141 -34.92 -0.37 -1.32
CA CYS A 141 -35.27 -1.44 -2.27
C CYS A 141 -34.16 -1.61 -3.33
N VAL A 142 -32.99 -2.08 -2.93
CA VAL A 142 -31.88 -2.39 -3.84
C VAL A 142 -32.05 -3.82 -4.32
N GLU A 143 -32.15 -3.99 -5.64
CA GLU A 143 -32.09 -5.32 -6.26
C GLU A 143 -30.76 -6.00 -5.91
N PHE A 144 -30.79 -6.98 -5.02
CA PHE A 144 -29.64 -7.68 -4.50
C PHE A 144 -29.53 -9.07 -5.17
N ASN A 145 -28.41 -9.33 -5.85
CA ASN A 145 -28.18 -10.55 -6.56
C ASN A 145 -27.22 -11.47 -5.80
N GLU A 146 -27.27 -12.75 -6.12
CA GLU A 146 -26.34 -13.73 -5.57
C GLU A 146 -24.89 -13.39 -5.96
N GLY A 147 -23.99 -13.31 -4.98
CA GLY A 147 -22.59 -12.94 -5.19
C GLY A 147 -22.29 -11.42 -5.05
N ASP A 148 -23.30 -10.59 -4.79
CA ASP A 148 -23.07 -9.17 -4.49
C ASP A 148 -22.38 -8.99 -3.11
N ILE A 149 -21.66 -7.87 -2.93
CA ILE A 149 -21.02 -7.49 -1.67
C ILE A 149 -21.91 -6.46 -0.95
N LEU A 150 -22.36 -6.83 0.24
CA LEU A 150 -23.20 -5.97 1.08
C LEU A 150 -22.34 -4.99 1.87
N VAL A 151 -22.61 -3.70 1.74
CA VAL A 151 -22.02 -2.65 2.59
C VAL A 151 -23.14 -2.01 3.40
N THR A 152 -23.03 -2.08 4.73
CA THR A 152 -24.06 -1.55 5.64
C THR A 152 -23.43 -1.04 6.92
N THR A 153 -24.10 -0.09 7.57
CA THR A 153 -23.67 0.43 8.87
C THR A 153 -24.02 -0.51 10.02
N MET A 154 -25.03 -1.35 9.84
CA MET A 154 -25.50 -2.31 10.84
C MET A 154 -26.29 -3.41 10.14
N THR A 155 -26.13 -4.65 10.58
CA THR A 155 -26.95 -5.79 10.12
C THR A 155 -28.19 -5.93 11.02
N ASP A 156 -29.38 -6.05 10.41
CA ASP A 156 -30.63 -6.29 11.11
C ASP A 156 -31.25 -7.62 10.65
N ILE A 157 -32.21 -8.15 11.42
CA ILE A 157 -32.91 -9.41 11.14
C ILE A 157 -33.62 -9.35 9.78
N GLU A 158 -34.12 -8.18 9.38
CA GLU A 158 -34.78 -7.98 8.09
C GLU A 158 -33.82 -8.10 6.89
N MET A 159 -32.51 -7.98 7.11
CA MET A 159 -31.48 -8.13 6.08
C MET A 159 -31.04 -9.59 5.86
N ASN A 160 -31.59 -10.56 6.59
CA ASN A 160 -31.17 -11.97 6.45
C ASN A 160 -31.29 -12.51 5.01
N SER A 161 -32.30 -12.07 4.27
CA SER A 161 -32.46 -12.46 2.86
C SER A 161 -31.36 -11.94 1.94
N HIS A 162 -30.69 -10.81 2.29
CA HIS A 162 -29.56 -10.26 1.58
C HIS A 162 -28.26 -10.90 2.06
N ILE A 163 -28.16 -11.18 3.37
CA ILE A 163 -27.00 -11.81 3.99
C ILE A 163 -26.76 -13.22 3.44
N GLU A 164 -27.83 -13.99 3.23
CA GLU A 164 -27.72 -15.34 2.66
C GLU A 164 -27.23 -15.38 1.20
N LYS A 165 -27.45 -14.29 0.44
CA LYS A 165 -27.06 -14.19 -0.97
C LYS A 165 -25.74 -13.50 -1.18
N CYS A 166 -25.23 -12.74 -0.19
CA CYS A 166 -24.04 -11.97 -0.35
C CYS A 166 -22.75 -12.82 -0.36
N ALA A 167 -21.76 -12.41 -1.15
CA ALA A 167 -20.43 -13.02 -1.14
C ALA A 167 -19.59 -12.51 0.04
N ALA A 168 -19.81 -11.28 0.47
CA ALA A 168 -19.18 -10.68 1.65
C ALA A 168 -20.04 -9.55 2.22
N ILE A 169 -19.77 -9.20 3.47
CA ILE A 169 -20.38 -8.06 4.20
C ILE A 169 -19.26 -7.13 4.67
N ILE A 170 -19.46 -5.82 4.48
CA ILE A 170 -18.54 -4.75 4.90
C ILE A 170 -19.32 -3.73 5.73
#